data_b6134c49d195df2d29a7dd571b50d325
#
_entry.id   b6134c49d195df2d29a7dd571b50d325
#
_cell.length_a   1.000
_cell.length_b   1.000
_cell.length_c   1.000
_cell.angle_alpha   90.00
_cell.angle_beta   90.00
_cell.angle_gamma   90.00
#
_symmetry.space_group_name_H-M   'P 1'
#
loop_
_entity.id
_entity.type
_entity.pdbx_description
1 polymer ?
#
loop_
_entity_poly.entity_id
_entity_poly.type
_entity_poly.pdbx_seq_one_letter_code
_entity_poly.pdbx_strand_id
1 'polypeptide(L)'
;MMAAQVSATLSGGPTWNFDMRVELRKTFQFEAAHLLPHVAEGHKCRRLHGHSFVVDVVVEGECDAKLGWLMDYADISAAFKPIHDQLDHYYLNEVPGLENPTSENLAAWIWERLRPSLPLLKEILVAETCMSRCVYSGK
;
A
#
# COMPACT_ATOMS: atom_id res chain seq x y z
N MET A 1 -21.60 -6.06 -12.89
CA MET A 1 -21.60 -4.78 -12.20
C MET A 1 -22.41 -3.75 -12.96
N MET A 2 -23.22 -3.00 -12.28
CA MET A 2 -24.02 -1.97 -12.91
C MET A 2 -23.17 -0.75 -13.23
N ALA A 3 -23.43 -0.13 -14.35
CA ALA A 3 -22.76 1.10 -14.70
C ALA A 3 -23.20 2.23 -13.77
N ALA A 4 -22.27 3.11 -13.45
CA ALA A 4 -22.61 4.31 -12.72
C ALA A 4 -23.53 5.18 -13.55
N GLN A 5 -24.54 5.72 -12.92
CA GLN A 5 -25.54 6.54 -13.59
C GLN A 5 -25.74 7.83 -12.82
N VAL A 6 -26.07 8.86 -13.56
CA VAL A 6 -26.54 10.11 -12.99
C VAL A 6 -27.95 10.33 -13.50
N SER A 7 -28.88 10.46 -12.57
CA SER A 7 -30.25 10.76 -12.92
C SER A 7 -30.63 12.10 -12.33
N ALA A 8 -31.38 12.87 -13.11
CA ALA A 8 -31.90 14.14 -12.62
C ALA A 8 -33.09 13.91 -11.72
N THR A 9 -33.20 14.71 -10.66
CA THR A 9 -34.37 14.72 -9.79
C THR A 9 -35.23 15.93 -10.13
N LEU A 10 -36.51 15.83 -9.76
CA LEU A 10 -37.43 16.95 -9.98
C LEU A 10 -37.09 18.16 -9.11
N SER A 11 -36.36 17.95 -8.03
CA SER A 11 -35.93 19.02 -7.14
C SER A 11 -34.63 19.71 -7.59
N GLY A 12 -34.17 19.37 -8.78
CA GLY A 12 -32.94 19.94 -9.33
C GLY A 12 -31.73 19.19 -8.85
N GLY A 13 -30.71 19.15 -9.63
CA GLY A 13 -29.48 18.46 -9.36
C GLY A 13 -29.54 16.97 -9.64
N PRO A 14 -28.41 16.36 -9.97
CA PRO A 14 -28.33 14.94 -10.29
C PRO A 14 -28.40 14.08 -9.04
N THR A 15 -28.99 12.90 -9.19
CA THR A 15 -28.93 11.85 -8.21
C THR A 15 -27.82 10.89 -8.64
N TRP A 16 -26.82 10.74 -7.82
CA TRP A 16 -25.68 9.90 -8.16
C TRP A 16 -26.03 8.43 -7.96
N ASN A 17 -25.59 7.62 -8.91
CA ASN A 17 -25.67 6.20 -8.79
C ASN A 17 -24.56 5.74 -7.83
N PHE A 18 -24.96 4.93 -6.82
CA PHE A 18 -24.07 4.50 -5.76
C PHE A 18 -23.32 3.21 -6.09
N ASP A 19 -23.37 2.78 -7.35
CA ASP A 19 -22.54 1.71 -7.85
C ASP A 19 -21.15 2.19 -8.25
N MET A 20 -20.81 3.41 -7.87
CA MET A 20 -19.51 3.97 -8.18
C MET A 20 -18.40 3.20 -7.47
N ARG A 21 -17.52 2.62 -8.27
CA ARG A 21 -16.38 1.88 -7.77
C ARG A 21 -15.12 2.71 -7.94
N VAL A 22 -14.34 2.81 -6.89
CA VAL A 22 -13.13 3.62 -6.89
C VAL A 22 -11.96 2.85 -6.30
N GLU A 23 -10.78 3.35 -6.60
CA GLU A 23 -9.54 2.91 -6.02
C GLU A 23 -8.94 4.12 -5.29
N LEU A 24 -8.57 3.93 -4.02
CA LEU A 24 -7.87 4.96 -3.26
C LEU A 24 -6.43 4.52 -3.08
N ARG A 25 -5.51 5.46 -3.19
CA ARG A 25 -4.09 5.21 -3.05
C ARG A 25 -3.51 6.20 -2.04
N LYS A 26 -2.89 5.66 -0.99
CA LYS A 26 -2.23 6.47 0.03
C LYS A 26 -0.75 6.14 0.03
N THR A 27 0.09 7.17 -0.03
CA THR A 27 1.54 7.04 -0.08
C THR A 27 2.15 7.25 1.29
N PHE A 28 3.07 6.37 1.68
CA PHE A 28 3.84 6.45 2.91
C PHE A 28 5.32 6.37 2.57
N GLN A 29 6.15 6.92 3.44
CA GLN A 29 7.59 6.90 3.27
C GLN A 29 8.27 6.54 4.57
N PHE A 30 9.33 5.75 4.50
CA PHE A 30 10.18 5.47 5.66
C PHE A 30 11.63 5.31 5.21
N GLU A 31 12.55 5.59 6.14
CA GLU A 31 13.98 5.46 5.93
C GLU A 31 14.43 4.16 6.57
N ALA A 32 15.16 3.34 5.83
CA ALA A 32 15.64 2.07 6.38
C ALA A 32 16.90 1.62 5.66
N ALA A 33 17.68 0.80 6.37
CA ALA A 33 18.86 0.17 5.82
C ALA A 33 18.56 -1.30 5.57
N HIS A 34 19.22 -1.88 4.58
CA HIS A 34 19.16 -3.31 4.31
C HIS A 34 20.38 -3.77 3.53
N LEU A 35 20.53 -5.07 3.45
CA LEU A 35 21.39 -5.72 2.48
C LEU A 35 20.68 -6.97 1.97
N LEU A 36 21.03 -7.42 0.79
CA LEU A 36 20.47 -8.62 0.20
C LEU A 36 21.44 -9.78 0.36
N PRO A 37 21.18 -10.69 1.32
CA PRO A 37 22.17 -11.72 1.65
C PRO A 37 22.32 -12.84 0.63
N HIS A 38 21.37 -12.99 -0.28
CA HIS A 38 21.33 -14.11 -1.22
C HIS A 38 21.72 -13.76 -2.65
N VAL A 39 21.99 -12.49 -2.93
CA VAL A 39 22.51 -12.12 -4.26
C VAL A 39 23.96 -12.58 -4.41
N ALA A 40 24.44 -12.62 -5.64
CA ALA A 40 25.79 -13.08 -5.94
C ALA A 40 26.84 -12.29 -5.16
N GLU A 41 27.90 -12.99 -4.77
CA GLU A 41 29.06 -12.36 -4.14
C GLU A 41 29.63 -11.30 -5.08
N GLY A 42 29.94 -10.12 -4.54
CA GLY A 42 30.38 -8.98 -5.33
C GLY A 42 29.25 -8.09 -5.83
N HIS A 43 27.99 -8.53 -5.73
CA HIS A 43 26.85 -7.68 -6.05
C HIS A 43 26.76 -6.52 -5.05
N LYS A 44 26.53 -5.31 -5.55
CA LYS A 44 26.51 -4.11 -4.69
C LYS A 44 25.47 -4.19 -3.58
N CYS A 45 24.36 -4.88 -3.81
CA CYS A 45 23.26 -4.97 -2.84
C CYS A 45 23.57 -5.92 -1.67
N ARG A 46 24.66 -6.68 -1.73
CA ARG A 46 25.14 -7.43 -0.56
C ARG A 46 25.75 -6.54 0.50
N ARG A 47 26.11 -5.32 0.15
CA ARG A 47 26.65 -4.36 1.10
C ARG A 47 25.50 -3.63 1.78
N LEU A 48 25.71 -3.29 3.05
CA LEU A 48 24.73 -2.50 3.79
C LEU A 48 24.56 -1.15 3.11
N HIS A 49 23.31 -0.82 2.84
CA HIS A 49 22.95 0.45 2.21
C HIS A 49 21.54 0.84 2.65
N GLY A 50 21.14 2.06 2.37
CA GLY A 50 19.85 2.56 2.78
C GLY A 50 19.09 3.19 1.64
N HIS A 51 17.78 3.29 1.84
CA HIS A 51 16.85 3.93 0.91
C HIS A 51 15.80 4.72 1.66
N SER A 52 15.25 5.71 0.97
CA SER A 52 13.95 6.28 1.32
C SER A 52 12.90 5.42 0.63
N PHE A 53 12.40 4.43 1.35
CA PHE A 53 11.37 3.55 0.80
C PHE A 53 10.05 4.28 0.68
N VAL A 54 9.37 4.09 -0.44
CA VAL A 54 8.04 4.62 -0.66
C VAL A 54 7.07 3.45 -0.81
N VAL A 55 5.97 3.49 -0.07
CA VAL A 55 4.95 2.45 -0.11
C VAL A 55 3.62 3.09 -0.45
N ASP A 56 2.98 2.60 -1.51
CA ASP A 56 1.61 2.95 -1.81
C ASP A 56 0.69 1.83 -1.34
N VAL A 57 -0.28 2.19 -0.52
CA VAL A 57 -1.36 1.29 -0.09
C VAL A 57 -2.56 1.58 -0.94
N VAL A 58 -3.05 0.57 -1.64
CA VAL A 58 -4.16 0.70 -2.58
C VAL A 58 -5.35 -0.11 -2.08
N VAL A 59 -6.48 0.54 -1.89
CA VAL A 59 -7.76 -0.10 -1.54
C VAL A 59 -8.75 0.14 -2.68
N GLU A 60 -9.68 -0.79 -2.85
CA GLU A 60 -10.66 -0.72 -3.93
C GLU A 60 -12.00 -1.21 -3.42
N GLY A 61 -13.07 -0.56 -3.87
CA GLY A 61 -14.41 -0.96 -3.53
C GLY A 61 -15.45 0.04 -4.03
N GLU A 62 -16.67 -0.19 -3.61
CA GLU A 62 -17.78 0.67 -3.96
C GLU A 62 -17.99 1.75 -2.92
N CYS A 63 -18.27 2.96 -3.38
CA CYS A 63 -18.52 4.08 -2.50
C CYS A 63 -19.79 3.90 -1.70
N ASP A 64 -19.74 4.34 -0.43
CA ASP A 64 -20.96 4.44 0.38
C ASP A 64 -21.87 5.49 -0.23
N ALA A 65 -23.14 5.14 -0.37
CA ALA A 65 -24.12 5.99 -1.01
C ALA A 65 -24.33 7.30 -0.29
N LYS A 66 -24.28 7.28 1.01
CA LYS A 66 -24.59 8.44 1.85
C LYS A 66 -23.37 9.32 2.06
N LEU A 67 -22.22 8.72 2.33
CA LEU A 67 -21.00 9.46 2.59
C LEU A 67 -20.31 9.92 1.31
N GLY A 68 -20.52 9.22 0.20
CA GLY A 68 -19.93 9.56 -1.08
C GLY A 68 -18.48 9.16 -1.20
N TRP A 69 -17.99 8.29 -0.34
CA TRP A 69 -16.60 7.84 -0.33
C TRP A 69 -16.50 6.33 -0.13
N LEU A 70 -15.33 5.78 -0.41
CA LEU A 70 -15.05 4.38 -0.11
C LEU A 70 -14.70 4.21 1.37
N MET A 71 -13.81 5.05 1.87
CA MET A 71 -13.42 5.07 3.27
C MET A 71 -12.62 6.36 3.54
N ASP A 72 -12.38 6.64 4.81
CA ASP A 72 -11.56 7.77 5.20
C ASP A 72 -10.06 7.43 4.98
N TYR A 73 -9.33 8.33 4.34
CA TYR A 73 -7.88 8.18 4.21
C TYR A 73 -7.19 8.06 5.56
N ALA A 74 -7.75 8.66 6.60
CA ALA A 74 -7.21 8.56 7.96
C ALA A 74 -7.21 7.11 8.47
N ASP A 75 -8.18 6.30 8.06
CA ASP A 75 -8.24 4.89 8.44
C ASP A 75 -7.11 4.09 7.79
N ILE A 76 -6.74 4.44 6.57
CA ILE A 76 -5.58 3.83 5.92
C ILE A 76 -4.30 4.20 6.68
N SER A 77 -4.16 5.47 7.04
CA SER A 77 -3.00 5.93 7.80
C SER A 77 -2.90 5.26 9.16
N ALA A 78 -4.02 5.12 9.87
CA ALA A 78 -4.07 4.45 11.17
C ALA A 78 -3.68 2.98 11.06
N ALA A 79 -4.14 2.30 10.01
CA ALA A 79 -3.79 0.88 9.79
C ALA A 79 -2.31 0.71 9.49
N PHE A 80 -1.69 1.65 8.77
CA PHE A 80 -0.28 1.57 8.40
C PHE A 80 0.67 1.99 9.54
N LYS A 81 0.21 2.76 10.50
CA LYS A 81 1.06 3.31 11.56
C LYS A 81 1.90 2.26 12.29
N PRO A 82 1.32 1.11 12.75
CA PRO A 82 2.13 0.10 13.43
C PRO A 82 3.19 -0.52 12.52
N ILE A 83 2.90 -0.62 11.23
CA ILE A 83 3.84 -1.13 10.24
C ILE A 83 4.98 -0.14 10.05
N HIS A 84 4.65 1.14 9.89
CA HIS A 84 5.64 2.20 9.78
C HIS A 84 6.59 2.21 10.99
N ASP A 85 6.04 2.06 12.18
CA ASP A 85 6.84 2.06 13.41
C ASP A 85 7.82 0.89 13.49
N GLN A 86 7.55 -0.22 12.80
CA GLN A 86 8.44 -1.38 12.76
C GLN A 86 9.53 -1.27 11.70
N LEU A 87 9.36 -0.39 10.74
CA LEU A 87 10.24 -0.30 9.57
C LEU A 87 11.12 0.95 9.58
N ASP A 88 10.56 2.08 10.02
CA ASP A 88 11.22 3.37 9.91
C ASP A 88 12.43 3.46 10.84
N HIS A 89 13.58 3.77 10.27
CA HIS A 89 14.86 3.86 10.97
C HIS A 89 15.34 2.54 11.55
N TYR A 90 14.93 1.42 10.93
CA TYR A 90 15.40 0.09 11.31
C TYR A 90 16.31 -0.50 10.25
N TYR A 91 17.12 -1.48 10.67
CA TYR A 91 17.84 -2.36 9.78
C TYR A 91 16.90 -3.52 9.43
N LEU A 92 16.38 -3.52 8.22
CA LEU A 92 15.29 -4.42 7.81
C LEU A 92 15.63 -5.91 7.99
N ASN A 93 16.90 -6.29 7.79
CA ASN A 93 17.32 -7.69 7.94
C ASN A 93 17.10 -8.22 9.36
N GLU A 94 16.98 -7.34 10.36
CA GLU A 94 16.74 -7.73 11.74
C GLU A 94 15.25 -7.74 12.10
N VAL A 95 14.39 -7.31 11.21
CA VAL A 95 12.95 -7.34 11.43
C VAL A 95 12.46 -8.77 11.16
N PRO A 96 11.76 -9.41 12.13
CA PRO A 96 11.28 -10.78 11.94
C PRO A 96 10.42 -10.90 10.67
N GLY A 97 10.78 -11.87 9.83
CA GLY A 97 10.11 -12.09 8.55
C GLY A 97 10.74 -11.33 7.37
N LEU A 98 11.69 -10.43 7.64
CA LEU A 98 12.40 -9.66 6.62
C LEU A 98 13.89 -9.98 6.56
N GLU A 99 14.27 -11.22 6.86
CA GLU A 99 15.66 -11.64 6.82
C GLU A 99 16.28 -11.50 5.41
N ASN A 100 15.44 -11.56 4.38
CA ASN A 100 15.82 -11.26 3.00
C ASN A 100 14.94 -10.13 2.47
N PRO A 101 15.28 -8.86 2.77
CA PRO A 101 14.38 -7.73 2.57
C PRO A 101 14.47 -7.14 1.16
N THR A 102 14.12 -7.93 0.16
CA THR A 102 13.90 -7.45 -1.21
C THR A 102 12.62 -6.62 -1.25
N SER A 103 12.43 -5.82 -2.29
CA SER A 103 11.18 -5.09 -2.50
C SER A 103 9.98 -6.04 -2.51
N GLU A 104 10.16 -7.20 -3.13
CA GLU A 104 9.12 -8.24 -3.24
C GLU A 104 8.73 -8.79 -1.86
N ASN A 105 9.73 -9.19 -1.07
CA ASN A 105 9.47 -9.72 0.27
C ASN A 105 8.93 -8.64 1.20
N LEU A 106 9.39 -7.41 1.05
CA LEU A 106 8.88 -6.30 1.83
C LEU A 106 7.40 -6.03 1.51
N ALA A 107 7.05 -6.04 0.23
CA ALA A 107 5.66 -5.85 -0.19
C ALA A 107 4.75 -6.95 0.39
N ALA A 108 5.18 -8.21 0.33
CA ALA A 108 4.42 -9.32 0.89
C ALA A 108 4.30 -9.23 2.42
N TRP A 109 5.38 -8.84 3.10
CA TRP A 109 5.40 -8.67 4.55
C TRP A 109 4.40 -7.58 4.99
N ILE A 110 4.36 -6.47 4.27
CA ILE A 110 3.42 -5.38 4.53
C ILE A 110 1.99 -5.85 4.26
N TRP A 111 1.77 -6.54 3.16
CA TRP A 111 0.46 -7.06 2.79
C TRP A 111 -0.13 -7.92 3.91
N GLU A 112 0.63 -8.90 4.38
CA GLU A 112 0.15 -9.84 5.40
C GLU A 112 -0.26 -9.13 6.69
N ARG A 113 0.45 -8.07 7.06
CA ARG A 113 0.17 -7.34 8.30
C ARG A 113 -0.93 -6.32 8.15
N LEU A 114 -1.11 -5.82 6.95
CA LEU A 114 -2.10 -4.76 6.68
C LEU A 114 -3.47 -5.32 6.35
N ARG A 115 -3.53 -6.45 5.65
CA ARG A 115 -4.76 -7.05 5.15
C ARG A 115 -5.84 -7.25 6.21
N PRO A 116 -5.51 -7.72 7.44
CA PRO A 116 -6.53 -7.88 8.47
C PRO A 116 -7.23 -6.58 8.87
N SER A 117 -6.53 -5.45 8.82
CA SER A 117 -7.08 -4.14 9.17
C SER A 117 -7.72 -3.43 7.97
N LEU A 118 -7.38 -3.85 6.77
CA LEU A 118 -7.90 -3.26 5.53
C LEU A 118 -8.45 -4.36 4.62
N PRO A 119 -9.68 -4.84 4.85
CA PRO A 119 -10.25 -5.89 4.02
C PRO A 119 -10.36 -5.53 2.53
N LEU A 120 -10.42 -4.23 2.22
CA LEU A 120 -10.49 -3.75 0.85
C LEU A 120 -9.13 -3.58 0.18
N LEU A 121 -8.06 -3.99 0.86
CA LEU A 121 -6.71 -3.89 0.32
C LEU A 121 -6.62 -4.64 -1.02
N LYS A 122 -6.18 -3.92 -2.05
CA LYS A 122 -6.04 -4.44 -3.40
C LYS A 122 -4.59 -4.79 -3.73
N GLU A 123 -3.69 -3.87 -3.42
CA GLU A 123 -2.27 -4.08 -3.71
C GLU A 123 -1.39 -3.17 -2.87
N ILE A 124 -0.13 -3.58 -2.75
CA ILE A 124 0.94 -2.81 -2.13
C ILE A 124 1.99 -2.56 -3.20
N LEU A 125 2.42 -1.32 -3.35
CA LEU A 125 3.53 -0.96 -4.22
C LEU A 125 4.70 -0.53 -3.34
N VAL A 126 5.89 -1.06 -3.63
CA VAL A 126 7.11 -0.69 -2.91
C VAL A 126 8.12 -0.16 -3.91
N ALA A 127 8.69 1.00 -3.62
CA ALA A 127 9.74 1.61 -4.40
C ALA A 127 10.94 1.91 -3.52
N GLU A 128 12.12 1.47 -3.94
CA GLU A 128 13.40 1.84 -3.33
C GLU A 128 13.96 3.10 -4.00
N THR A 129 13.61 3.28 -5.28
CA THR A 129 14.02 4.43 -6.09
C THR A 129 12.79 5.00 -6.78
N CYS A 130 12.95 6.18 -7.40
CA CYS A 130 11.86 6.80 -8.13
C CYS A 130 11.56 6.14 -9.49
N MET A 131 12.40 5.19 -9.93
CA MET A 131 12.33 4.63 -11.27
C MET A 131 11.72 3.23 -11.35
N SER A 132 11.53 2.56 -10.23
CA SER A 132 11.02 1.18 -10.24
C SER A 132 10.02 0.97 -9.11
N ARG A 133 9.11 0.04 -9.36
CA ARG A 133 8.06 -0.32 -8.39
C ARG A 133 7.89 -1.82 -8.38
N CYS A 134 7.70 -2.37 -7.18
CA CYS A 134 7.22 -3.74 -7.02
C CYS A 134 5.76 -3.66 -6.61
N VAL A 135 4.90 -4.38 -7.31
CA VAL A 135 3.46 -4.43 -7.03
C VAL A 135 3.09 -5.83 -6.58
N TYR A 136 2.46 -5.95 -5.41
CA TYR A 136 2.04 -7.22 -4.85
C TYR A 136 0.56 -7.18 -4.52
N SER A 137 -0.19 -8.21 -4.91
CA SER A 137 -1.64 -8.28 -4.78
C SER A 137 -2.11 -9.47 -3.95
N GLY A 138 -1.25 -10.01 -3.10
CA GLY A 138 -1.62 -11.09 -2.19
C GLY A 138 -1.36 -12.50 -2.70
N LYS A 139 -0.70 -12.63 -3.83
CA LYS A 139 -0.39 -13.95 -4.40
C LYS A 139 0.75 -13.90 -5.42
#